data_31b831d6e071b483b69250d0455a72a8
#
_entry.id   31b831d6e071b483b69250d0455a72a8
#
_cell.length_a   1.000
_cell.length_b   1.000
_cell.length_c   1.000
_cell.angle_alpha   90.00
_cell.angle_beta   90.00
_cell.angle_gamma   90.00
#
_symmetry.space_group_name_H-M   'P 1'
#
loop_
_entity.id
_entity.type
_entity.pdbx_description
1 polymer ?
#
loop_
_entity_poly.entity_id
_entity_poly.type
_entity_poly.pdbx_seq_one_letter_code
_entity_poly.pdbx_strand_id
1 'polypeptide(L)'
;DNPYGQIYFDEVPPNAMRSMSEQHVVYLGSFSKILSPGLRVGYVLAPPAIREKLTLANESAILSPAMFGQMLVSEYLTVNDWKKQIADYRDIYGKKRDAAIEAIDKHLPGIETTRPKGGFFLWVTMPEGIDSKAMLPLAVSELVAYTPGTAFYGNGMGKNNLRVCFSHPPVERVSLGIQRLSTVINNQIELLKTFDAE
;
A
#
# COMPACT_ATOMS: atom_id res chain seq x y z
N ASP A 1 -13.41 1.66 -2.30
CA ASP A 1 -12.48 1.89 -1.19
C ASP A 1 -11.27 2.67 -1.70
N ASN A 2 -10.88 3.75 -1.01
CA ASN A 2 -9.81 4.64 -1.48
C ASN A 2 -8.97 5.20 -0.31
N PRO A 3 -8.25 4.36 0.43
CA PRO A 3 -7.46 4.80 1.59
C PRO A 3 -6.22 5.61 1.20
N TYR A 4 -5.75 5.54 -0.05
CA TYR A 4 -4.53 6.20 -0.54
C TYR A 4 -4.80 7.34 -1.53
N GLY A 5 -6.04 7.68 -1.83
CA GLY A 5 -6.39 8.65 -2.87
C GLY A 5 -5.79 10.04 -2.70
N GLN A 6 -5.40 10.40 -1.48
CA GLN A 6 -4.71 11.66 -1.18
C GLN A 6 -3.18 11.56 -1.29
N ILE A 7 -2.61 10.35 -1.35
CA ILE A 7 -1.16 10.09 -1.42
C ILE A 7 -0.81 9.75 -2.88
N TYR A 8 -0.74 10.76 -3.71
CA TYR A 8 -0.29 10.66 -5.11
C TYR A 8 0.96 11.54 -5.33
N PHE A 9 1.76 11.24 -6.35
CA PHE A 9 3.07 11.84 -6.54
C PHE A 9 3.16 12.71 -7.80
N ASP A 10 2.89 12.13 -8.95
CA ASP A 10 3.19 12.80 -10.24
C ASP A 10 1.99 13.55 -10.81
N GLU A 11 0.80 12.99 -10.66
CA GLU A 11 -0.43 13.56 -11.19
C GLU A 11 -1.61 13.34 -10.27
N VAL A 12 -2.59 14.23 -10.35
CA VAL A 12 -3.84 14.08 -9.61
C VAL A 12 -4.58 12.84 -10.13
N PRO A 13 -4.97 11.91 -9.23
CA PRO A 13 -5.71 10.73 -9.65
C PRO A 13 -7.08 11.11 -10.24
N PRO A 14 -7.68 10.27 -11.08
CA PRO A 14 -9.01 10.50 -11.59
C PRO A 14 -10.02 10.63 -10.46
N ASN A 15 -11.11 11.34 -10.73
CA ASN A 15 -12.19 11.50 -9.78
C ASN A 15 -12.74 10.13 -9.34
N ALA A 16 -13.14 10.04 -8.08
CA ALA A 16 -13.75 8.82 -7.56
C ALA A 16 -15.04 8.49 -8.35
N MET A 17 -15.28 7.21 -8.59
CA MET A 17 -16.49 6.75 -9.31
C MET A 17 -17.79 7.30 -8.73
N ARG A 18 -17.82 7.63 -7.43
CA ARG A 18 -18.96 8.25 -6.79
C ARG A 18 -19.31 9.63 -7.39
N SER A 19 -18.33 10.38 -7.89
CA SER A 19 -18.60 11.67 -8.56
C SER A 19 -19.38 11.51 -9.87
N MET A 20 -19.40 10.30 -10.44
CA MET A 20 -20.15 9.99 -11.66
C MET A 20 -21.57 9.49 -11.34
N SER A 21 -21.78 8.87 -10.17
CA SER A 21 -23.08 8.32 -9.78
C SER A 21 -23.22 8.20 -8.26
N GLU A 22 -23.77 9.23 -7.64
CA GLU A 22 -23.95 9.25 -6.18
C GLU A 22 -24.98 8.23 -5.68
N GLN A 23 -25.94 7.86 -6.54
CA GLN A 23 -27.03 6.95 -6.19
C GLN A 23 -26.65 5.46 -6.28
N HIS A 24 -25.56 5.12 -7.00
CA HIS A 24 -25.19 3.73 -7.25
C HIS A 24 -23.81 3.38 -6.69
N VAL A 25 -23.04 4.36 -6.21
CA VAL A 25 -21.68 4.14 -5.71
C VAL A 25 -21.60 4.46 -4.22
N VAL A 26 -21.10 3.50 -3.46
CA VAL A 26 -20.68 3.69 -2.06
C VAL A 26 -19.18 3.97 -2.05
N TYR A 27 -18.78 5.10 -1.46
CA TYR A 27 -17.38 5.46 -1.30
C TYR A 27 -16.94 5.20 0.14
N LEU A 28 -15.84 4.46 0.30
CA LEU A 28 -15.22 4.21 1.58
C LEU A 28 -13.91 5.01 1.70
N GLY A 29 -13.79 5.79 2.73
CA GLY A 29 -12.60 6.58 3.04
C GLY A 29 -12.06 6.31 4.44
N SER A 30 -10.80 6.65 4.66
CA SER A 30 -10.13 6.43 5.93
C SER A 30 -9.11 7.51 6.23
N PHE A 31 -8.99 7.90 7.49
CA PHE A 31 -7.94 8.78 7.98
C PHE A 31 -6.66 8.04 8.38
N SER A 32 -6.65 6.72 8.28
CA SER A 32 -5.52 5.89 8.72
C SER A 32 -4.22 6.16 7.98
N LYS A 33 -4.27 6.60 6.72
CA LYS A 33 -3.07 6.80 5.88
C LYS A 33 -2.68 8.26 5.69
N ILE A 34 -3.60 9.18 6.01
CA ILE A 34 -3.40 10.62 5.85
C ILE A 34 -3.30 11.38 7.17
N LEU A 35 -3.69 10.75 8.28
CA LEU A 35 -3.58 11.33 9.62
C LEU A 35 -2.97 10.34 10.61
N SER A 36 -3.72 9.36 11.07
CA SER A 36 -3.20 8.36 12.02
C SER A 36 -3.99 7.05 11.97
N PRO A 37 -3.33 5.89 11.80
CA PRO A 37 -4.00 4.60 11.87
C PRO A 37 -4.51 4.24 13.28
N GLY A 38 -3.91 4.82 14.32
CA GLY A 38 -4.29 4.55 15.72
C GLY A 38 -5.63 5.16 16.12
N LEU A 39 -6.13 6.17 15.43
CA LEU A 39 -7.42 6.78 15.70
C LEU A 39 -8.62 5.91 15.30
N ARG A 40 -8.43 4.95 14.40
CA ARG A 40 -9.46 4.02 13.91
C ARG A 40 -10.70 4.71 13.34
N VAL A 41 -10.51 5.85 12.65
CA VAL A 41 -11.59 6.62 12.03
C VAL A 41 -11.60 6.43 10.52
N GLY A 42 -12.77 6.05 10.01
CA GLY A 42 -13.10 5.98 8.59
C GLY A 42 -14.48 6.57 8.35
N TYR A 43 -14.85 6.73 7.10
CA TYR A 43 -16.15 7.26 6.72
C TYR A 43 -16.69 6.60 5.47
N VAL A 44 -18.02 6.62 5.36
CA VAL A 44 -18.75 6.09 4.22
C VAL A 44 -19.64 7.19 3.62
N LEU A 45 -19.50 7.41 2.33
CA LEU A 45 -20.44 8.22 1.56
C LEU A 45 -21.33 7.25 0.77
N ALA A 46 -22.60 7.18 1.14
CA ALA A 46 -23.56 6.22 0.57
C ALA A 46 -24.89 6.90 0.24
N PRO A 47 -25.69 6.31 -0.68
CA PRO A 47 -27.08 6.68 -0.87
C PRO A 47 -27.87 6.58 0.44
N PRO A 48 -28.95 7.41 0.64
CA PRO A 48 -29.68 7.46 1.92
C PRO A 48 -30.13 6.09 2.44
N ALA A 49 -30.74 5.28 1.58
CA ALA A 49 -31.26 3.95 1.96
C ALA A 49 -30.14 2.98 2.43
N ILE A 50 -28.96 3.05 1.81
CA ILE A 50 -27.77 2.25 2.24
C ILE A 50 -27.21 2.81 3.54
N ARG A 51 -27.12 4.14 3.68
CA ARG A 51 -26.64 4.79 4.88
C ARG A 51 -27.45 4.42 6.11
N GLU A 52 -28.79 4.44 6.00
CA GLU A 52 -29.70 4.02 7.09
C GLU A 52 -29.44 2.58 7.54
N LYS A 53 -29.29 1.65 6.59
CA LYS A 53 -28.96 0.25 6.89
C LYS A 53 -27.61 0.08 7.55
N LEU A 54 -26.59 0.82 7.07
CA LEU A 54 -25.27 0.80 7.67
C LEU A 54 -25.27 1.37 9.08
N THR A 55 -26.07 2.42 9.36
CA THR A 55 -26.21 2.98 10.71
C THR A 55 -26.81 1.93 11.66
N LEU A 56 -27.91 1.28 11.28
CA LEU A 56 -28.54 0.23 12.10
C LEU A 56 -27.62 -0.98 12.31
N ALA A 57 -26.89 -1.40 11.26
CA ALA A 57 -25.93 -2.49 11.38
C ALA A 57 -24.78 -2.13 12.34
N ASN A 58 -24.29 -0.89 12.28
CA ASN A 58 -23.25 -0.40 13.17
C ASN A 58 -23.72 -0.32 14.64
N GLU A 59 -24.94 0.17 14.88
CA GLU A 59 -25.57 0.17 16.20
C GLU A 59 -25.68 -1.25 16.76
N SER A 60 -26.08 -2.21 15.93
CA SER A 60 -26.19 -3.62 16.34
C SER A 60 -24.84 -4.26 16.67
N ALA A 61 -23.77 -3.88 15.95
CA ALA A 61 -22.46 -4.50 16.08
C ALA A 61 -21.62 -3.90 17.23
N ILE A 62 -21.64 -2.59 17.41
CA ILE A 62 -20.74 -1.87 18.33
C ILE A 62 -21.43 -0.76 19.14
N LEU A 63 -22.75 -0.65 19.06
CA LEU A 63 -23.59 0.39 19.64
C LEU A 63 -23.26 1.80 19.09
N SER A 64 -22.01 2.24 19.25
CA SER A 64 -21.51 3.53 18.75
C SER A 64 -20.00 3.45 18.48
N PRO A 65 -19.51 4.02 17.37
CA PRO A 65 -18.09 4.18 17.14
C PRO A 65 -17.45 5.07 18.21
N ALA A 66 -16.15 4.87 18.49
CA ALA A 66 -15.41 5.67 19.45
C ALA A 66 -15.48 7.18 19.11
N MET A 67 -16.18 7.95 19.92
CA MET A 67 -16.42 9.36 19.66
C MET A 67 -15.14 10.19 19.77
N PHE A 68 -14.26 9.87 20.73
CA PHE A 68 -13.02 10.61 20.96
C PHE A 68 -12.14 10.72 19.70
N GLY A 69 -11.95 9.60 18.98
CA GLY A 69 -11.20 9.60 17.72
C GLY A 69 -11.84 10.47 16.64
N GLN A 70 -13.17 10.45 16.55
CA GLN A 70 -13.91 11.28 15.58
C GLN A 70 -13.79 12.78 15.92
N MET A 71 -13.90 13.15 17.21
CA MET A 71 -13.73 14.54 17.66
C MET A 71 -12.31 15.03 17.40
N LEU A 72 -11.28 14.22 17.67
CA LEU A 72 -9.90 14.56 17.36
C LEU A 72 -9.67 14.82 15.88
N VAL A 73 -10.21 13.96 15.02
CA VAL A 73 -10.12 14.13 13.55
C VAL A 73 -10.82 15.43 13.14
N SER A 74 -12.03 15.67 13.64
CA SER A 74 -12.82 16.87 13.32
C SER A 74 -12.07 18.14 13.73
N GLU A 75 -11.58 18.20 14.96
CA GLU A 75 -10.82 19.33 15.47
C GLU A 75 -9.53 19.53 14.68
N TYR A 76 -8.77 18.47 14.44
CA TYR A 76 -7.55 18.54 13.64
C TYR A 76 -7.78 19.13 12.24
N LEU A 77 -8.81 18.70 11.54
CA LEU A 77 -9.15 19.18 10.19
C LEU A 77 -9.64 20.63 10.21
N THR A 78 -10.16 21.12 11.35
CA THR A 78 -10.66 22.47 11.51
C THR A 78 -9.55 23.47 11.82
N VAL A 79 -8.61 23.11 12.69
CA VAL A 79 -7.59 24.04 13.20
C VAL A 79 -6.25 23.98 12.48
N ASN A 80 -5.99 22.90 11.71
CA ASN A 80 -4.71 22.71 11.03
C ASN A 80 -4.85 22.82 9.51
N ASP A 81 -3.79 23.25 8.85
CA ASP A 81 -3.68 23.17 7.39
C ASP A 81 -3.33 21.72 6.96
N TRP A 82 -4.31 20.84 7.05
CA TRP A 82 -4.17 19.44 6.68
C TRP A 82 -3.86 19.25 5.19
N LYS A 83 -4.23 20.22 4.32
CA LYS A 83 -3.91 20.16 2.89
C LYS A 83 -2.42 20.34 2.66
N LYS A 84 -1.80 21.27 3.38
CA LYS A 84 -0.34 21.43 3.37
C LYS A 84 0.36 20.19 3.88
N GLN A 85 -0.11 19.59 4.96
CA GLN A 85 0.44 18.34 5.49
C GLN A 85 0.38 17.21 4.44
N ILE A 86 -0.73 17.07 3.71
CA ILE A 86 -0.84 16.09 2.63
C ILE A 86 0.18 16.39 1.50
N ALA A 87 0.39 17.65 1.17
CA ALA A 87 1.40 18.03 0.18
C ALA A 87 2.83 17.65 0.65
N ASP A 88 3.15 17.90 1.91
CA ASP A 88 4.43 17.48 2.51
C ASP A 88 4.59 15.95 2.48
N TYR A 89 3.53 15.19 2.74
CA TYR A 89 3.54 13.72 2.63
C TYR A 89 3.79 13.24 1.20
N ARG A 90 3.18 13.89 0.21
CA ARG A 90 3.41 13.55 -1.22
C ARG A 90 4.88 13.72 -1.58
N ASP A 91 5.52 14.80 -1.17
CA ASP A 91 6.95 15.03 -1.40
C ASP A 91 7.82 13.96 -0.72
N ILE A 92 7.57 13.68 0.57
CA ILE A 92 8.32 12.69 1.33
C ILE A 92 8.19 11.27 0.73
N TYR A 93 6.96 10.84 0.44
CA TYR A 93 6.72 9.49 -0.07
C TYR A 93 7.06 9.35 -1.55
N GLY A 94 6.96 10.44 -2.32
CA GLY A 94 7.45 10.49 -3.71
C GLY A 94 8.95 10.21 -3.79
N LYS A 95 9.76 10.88 -2.98
CA LYS A 95 11.22 10.62 -2.89
C LYS A 95 11.55 9.18 -2.50
N LYS A 96 10.78 8.59 -1.59
CA LYS A 96 10.97 7.18 -1.20
C LYS A 96 10.58 6.22 -2.33
N ARG A 97 9.48 6.50 -3.06
CA ARG A 97 9.09 5.75 -4.25
C ARG A 97 10.19 5.78 -5.30
N ASP A 98 10.72 6.97 -5.59
CA ASP A 98 11.75 7.16 -6.61
C ASP A 98 13.02 6.40 -6.25
N ALA A 99 13.47 6.49 -4.99
CA ALA A 99 14.63 5.74 -4.50
C ALA A 99 14.42 4.23 -4.58
N ALA A 100 13.20 3.75 -4.32
CA ALA A 100 12.88 2.32 -4.45
C ALA A 100 12.91 1.86 -5.91
N ILE A 101 12.36 2.64 -6.84
CA ILE A 101 12.38 2.34 -8.28
C ILE A 101 13.80 2.37 -8.81
N GLU A 102 14.58 3.41 -8.50
CA GLU A 102 15.99 3.52 -8.91
C GLU A 102 16.81 2.31 -8.41
N ALA A 103 16.62 1.92 -7.16
CA ALA A 103 17.31 0.77 -6.60
C ALA A 103 16.90 -0.55 -7.28
N ILE A 104 15.63 -0.73 -7.65
CA ILE A 104 15.16 -1.90 -8.41
C ILE A 104 15.78 -1.90 -9.81
N ASP A 105 15.73 -0.80 -10.54
CA ASP A 105 16.30 -0.69 -11.88
C ASP A 105 17.81 -1.01 -11.88
N LYS A 106 18.50 -0.61 -10.83
CA LYS A 106 19.95 -0.85 -10.66
C LYS A 106 20.28 -2.30 -10.28
N HIS A 107 19.54 -2.89 -9.36
CA HIS A 107 19.91 -4.16 -8.71
C HIS A 107 19.10 -5.37 -9.20
N LEU A 108 17.97 -5.14 -9.86
CA LEU A 108 17.07 -6.16 -10.41
C LEU A 108 16.70 -5.84 -11.86
N PRO A 109 17.68 -5.61 -12.76
CA PRO A 109 17.38 -5.28 -14.15
C PRO A 109 16.57 -6.40 -14.81
N GLY A 110 15.48 -6.03 -15.49
CA GLY A 110 14.59 -6.98 -16.18
C GLY A 110 13.51 -7.62 -15.32
N ILE A 111 13.49 -7.37 -14.01
CA ILE A 111 12.39 -7.82 -13.14
C ILE A 111 11.20 -6.88 -13.30
N GLU A 112 10.03 -7.46 -13.61
CA GLU A 112 8.80 -6.69 -13.76
C GLU A 112 8.40 -6.07 -12.42
N THR A 113 8.23 -4.74 -12.42
CA THR A 113 7.86 -3.99 -11.21
C THR A 113 6.92 -2.86 -11.56
N THR A 114 5.88 -2.68 -10.75
CA THR A 114 4.98 -1.53 -10.89
C THR A 114 5.71 -0.22 -10.63
N ARG A 115 5.29 0.85 -11.32
CA ARG A 115 5.74 2.23 -11.11
C ARG A 115 4.56 3.07 -10.61
N PRO A 116 4.26 2.98 -9.30
CA PRO A 116 3.04 3.58 -8.75
C PRO A 116 3.11 5.11 -8.78
N LYS A 117 2.02 5.73 -9.20
CA LYS A 117 1.81 7.18 -9.14
C LYS A 117 1.25 7.65 -7.79
N GLY A 118 1.14 6.75 -6.81
CA GLY A 118 0.66 7.02 -5.45
C GLY A 118 0.71 5.78 -4.56
N GLY A 119 0.33 5.95 -3.30
CA GLY A 119 0.35 4.87 -2.30
C GLY A 119 1.73 4.61 -1.72
N PHE A 120 1.91 3.41 -1.16
CA PHE A 120 3.10 3.05 -0.36
C PHE A 120 3.82 1.79 -0.84
N PHE A 121 3.40 1.22 -1.98
CA PHE A 121 3.79 -0.13 -2.34
C PHE A 121 4.30 -0.23 -3.78
N LEU A 122 5.31 -1.08 -3.96
CA LEU A 122 5.68 -1.67 -5.24
C LEU A 122 5.17 -3.09 -5.30
N TRP A 123 4.79 -3.53 -6.49
CA TRP A 123 4.49 -4.92 -6.80
C TRP A 123 5.58 -5.45 -7.72
N VAL A 124 6.23 -6.51 -7.30
CA VAL A 124 7.34 -7.13 -8.02
C VAL A 124 6.91 -8.51 -8.49
N THR A 125 7.15 -8.82 -9.76
CA THR A 125 6.90 -10.12 -10.37
C THR A 125 8.24 -10.77 -10.72
N MET A 126 8.58 -11.82 -10.00
CA MET A 126 9.78 -12.64 -10.24
C MET A 126 9.51 -13.69 -11.32
N PRO A 127 10.55 -14.33 -11.89
CA PRO A 127 10.38 -15.46 -12.78
C PRO A 127 9.50 -16.58 -12.18
N GLU A 128 8.82 -17.32 -13.04
CA GLU A 128 8.10 -18.52 -12.61
C GLU A 128 9.06 -19.51 -11.96
N GLY A 129 8.55 -20.31 -11.03
CA GLY A 129 9.36 -21.24 -10.24
C GLY A 129 9.84 -20.67 -8.89
N ILE A 130 9.91 -19.36 -8.72
CA ILE A 130 10.23 -18.75 -7.42
C ILE A 130 8.97 -18.65 -6.56
N ASP A 131 9.05 -19.13 -5.31
CA ASP A 131 7.99 -18.98 -4.32
C ASP A 131 8.36 -17.89 -3.31
N SER A 132 7.70 -16.73 -3.41
CA SER A 132 7.94 -15.59 -2.53
C SER A 132 7.65 -15.89 -1.06
N LYS A 133 6.76 -16.84 -0.77
CA LYS A 133 6.47 -17.25 0.61
C LYS A 133 7.61 -18.10 1.18
N ALA A 134 8.12 -19.03 0.40
CA ALA A 134 9.27 -19.85 0.77
C ALA A 134 10.57 -19.02 0.91
N MET A 135 10.73 -17.99 0.07
CA MET A 135 11.89 -17.07 0.08
C MET A 135 11.88 -16.08 1.26
N LEU A 136 10.73 -15.79 1.88
CA LEU A 136 10.61 -14.76 2.91
C LEU A 136 11.58 -14.94 4.11
N PRO A 137 11.81 -16.13 4.66
CA PRO A 137 12.79 -16.32 5.75
C PRO A 137 14.22 -15.88 5.36
N LEU A 138 14.63 -16.11 4.11
CA LEU A 138 15.94 -15.68 3.61
C LEU A 138 16.03 -14.15 3.53
N ALA A 139 14.96 -13.49 3.09
CA ALA A 139 14.91 -12.03 3.06
C ALA A 139 14.95 -11.43 4.49
N VAL A 140 14.27 -12.06 5.43
CA VAL A 140 14.30 -11.62 6.84
C VAL A 140 15.71 -11.78 7.45
N SER A 141 16.44 -12.83 7.10
CA SER A 141 17.84 -12.98 7.53
C SER A 141 18.75 -11.89 6.96
N GLU A 142 18.42 -11.36 5.80
CA GLU A 142 19.06 -10.19 5.19
C GLU A 142 18.48 -8.84 5.68
N LEU A 143 17.68 -8.85 6.75
CA LEU A 143 17.06 -7.67 7.37
C LEU A 143 16.13 -6.88 6.44
N VAL A 144 15.46 -7.57 5.54
CA VAL A 144 14.40 -7.02 4.70
C VAL A 144 13.16 -7.92 4.73
N ALA A 145 11.98 -7.31 4.80
CA ALA A 145 10.71 -8.02 4.79
C ALA A 145 9.79 -7.46 3.70
N TYR A 146 8.96 -8.33 3.15
CA TYR A 146 7.92 -8.00 2.18
C TYR A 146 6.66 -8.82 2.47
N THR A 147 5.58 -8.55 1.76
CA THR A 147 4.38 -9.39 1.82
C THR A 147 4.34 -10.31 0.61
N PRO A 148 4.33 -11.65 0.78
CA PRO A 148 4.20 -12.59 -0.33
C PRO A 148 2.92 -12.35 -1.14
N GLY A 149 3.01 -12.52 -2.46
CA GLY A 149 1.91 -12.23 -3.37
C GLY A 149 0.69 -13.11 -3.16
N THR A 150 0.87 -14.35 -2.71
CA THR A 150 -0.22 -15.28 -2.40
C THR A 150 -1.25 -14.74 -1.41
N ALA A 151 -0.87 -13.75 -0.58
CA ALA A 151 -1.79 -13.07 0.34
C ALA A 151 -2.85 -12.20 -0.35
N PHE A 152 -2.68 -11.93 -1.66
CA PHE A 152 -3.56 -11.04 -2.43
C PHE A 152 -4.43 -11.77 -3.46
N TYR A 153 -4.28 -13.07 -3.58
CA TYR A 153 -5.03 -13.90 -4.53
C TYR A 153 -5.91 -14.91 -3.79
N GLY A 154 -7.20 -14.91 -4.09
CA GLY A 154 -8.15 -15.84 -3.47
C GLY A 154 -8.05 -17.29 -3.96
N ASN A 155 -7.31 -17.52 -5.06
CA ASN A 155 -7.17 -18.84 -5.72
C ASN A 155 -5.79 -19.47 -5.58
N GLY A 156 -4.94 -18.94 -4.67
CA GLY A 156 -3.58 -19.45 -4.44
C GLY A 156 -2.54 -19.07 -5.49
N MET A 157 -2.88 -18.23 -6.45
CA MET A 157 -1.94 -17.63 -7.41
C MET A 157 -0.98 -16.64 -6.71
N GLY A 158 -0.08 -16.03 -7.49
CA GLY A 158 0.83 -14.99 -7.00
C GLY A 158 2.04 -15.51 -6.23
N LYS A 159 2.43 -16.78 -6.44
CA LYS A 159 3.61 -17.38 -5.79
C LYS A 159 4.90 -16.61 -6.10
N ASN A 160 5.08 -16.22 -7.36
CA ASN A 160 6.24 -15.46 -7.82
C ASN A 160 6.10 -13.94 -7.64
N ASN A 161 5.05 -13.47 -6.96
CA ASN A 161 4.84 -12.06 -6.70
C ASN A 161 5.19 -11.70 -5.25
N LEU A 162 5.57 -10.44 -5.04
CA LEU A 162 5.73 -9.87 -3.71
C LEU A 162 5.40 -8.37 -3.70
N ARG A 163 4.91 -7.90 -2.55
CA ARG A 163 4.63 -6.48 -2.31
C ARG A 163 5.67 -5.89 -1.38
N VAL A 164 6.36 -4.86 -1.85
CA VAL A 164 7.33 -4.09 -1.06
C VAL A 164 6.70 -2.78 -0.57
N CYS A 165 6.87 -2.47 0.70
CA CYS A 165 6.45 -1.21 1.30
C CYS A 165 7.65 -0.28 1.46
N PHE A 166 7.60 0.92 0.89
CA PHE A 166 8.65 1.93 0.98
C PHE A 166 8.35 3.07 1.99
N SER A 167 7.21 3.02 2.67
CA SER A 167 6.73 4.18 3.44
C SER A 167 7.51 4.46 4.73
N HIS A 168 7.93 3.41 5.45
CA HIS A 168 8.49 3.58 6.81
C HIS A 168 9.93 4.07 6.83
N PRO A 169 10.91 3.43 6.15
CA PRO A 169 12.31 3.79 6.31
C PRO A 169 12.66 5.14 5.65
N PRO A 170 13.74 5.81 6.07
CA PRO A 170 14.29 6.94 5.33
C PRO A 170 14.81 6.50 3.95
N VAL A 171 14.99 7.47 3.04
CA VAL A 171 15.31 7.22 1.61
C VAL A 171 16.54 6.29 1.44
N GLU A 172 17.60 6.53 2.19
CA GLU A 172 18.85 5.77 2.13
C GLU A 172 18.64 4.31 2.53
N ARG A 173 17.76 4.07 3.49
CA ARG A 173 17.41 2.72 3.93
C ARG A 173 16.43 2.01 3.00
N VAL A 174 15.63 2.74 2.23
CA VAL A 174 14.82 2.17 1.15
C VAL A 174 15.74 1.52 0.11
N SER A 175 16.72 2.26 -0.39
CA SER A 175 17.69 1.76 -1.38
C SER A 175 18.48 0.55 -0.85
N LEU A 176 18.94 0.60 0.38
CA LEU A 176 19.64 -0.52 1.02
C LEU A 176 18.74 -1.76 1.16
N GLY A 177 17.46 -1.57 1.54
CA GLY A 177 16.50 -2.66 1.63
C GLY A 177 16.26 -3.35 0.29
N ILE A 178 16.11 -2.58 -0.79
CA ILE A 178 15.99 -3.11 -2.15
C ILE A 178 17.27 -3.86 -2.57
N GLN A 179 18.44 -3.33 -2.29
CA GLN A 179 19.72 -4.00 -2.58
C GLN A 179 19.82 -5.36 -1.85
N ARG A 180 19.44 -5.45 -0.59
CA ARG A 180 19.41 -6.72 0.16
C ARG A 180 18.40 -7.69 -0.42
N LEU A 181 17.20 -7.21 -0.74
CA LEU A 181 16.17 -8.02 -1.39
C LEU A 181 16.65 -8.55 -2.74
N SER A 182 17.36 -7.72 -3.52
CA SER A 182 17.89 -8.13 -4.81
C SER A 182 18.91 -9.26 -4.71
N THR A 183 19.74 -9.26 -3.68
CA THR A 183 20.68 -10.37 -3.41
C THR A 183 19.92 -11.68 -3.22
N VAL A 184 18.86 -11.66 -2.41
CA VAL A 184 18.03 -12.86 -2.17
C VAL A 184 17.35 -13.33 -3.45
N ILE A 185 16.73 -12.42 -4.21
CA ILE A 185 16.04 -12.75 -5.47
C ILE A 185 17.04 -13.33 -6.49
N ASN A 186 18.18 -12.67 -6.68
CA ASN A 186 19.19 -13.14 -7.64
C ASN A 186 19.74 -14.53 -7.28
N ASN A 187 19.95 -14.81 -5.99
CA ASN A 187 20.35 -16.14 -5.53
C ASN A 187 19.28 -17.20 -5.87
N GLN A 188 17.98 -16.88 -5.75
CA GLN A 188 16.91 -17.80 -6.14
C GLN A 188 16.85 -18.01 -7.66
N ILE A 189 17.07 -16.96 -8.45
CA ILE A 189 17.15 -17.06 -9.92
C ILE A 189 18.30 -17.95 -10.34
N GLU A 190 19.48 -17.82 -9.75
CA GLU A 190 20.62 -18.66 -10.05
C GLU A 190 20.39 -20.15 -9.67
N LEU A 191 19.73 -20.38 -8.53
CA LEU A 191 19.32 -21.74 -8.15
C LEU A 191 18.38 -22.36 -9.16
N LEU A 192 17.35 -21.64 -9.62
CA LEU A 192 16.44 -22.12 -10.67
C LEU A 192 17.20 -22.51 -11.95
N LYS A 193 18.08 -21.63 -12.42
CA LYS A 193 18.87 -21.92 -13.63
C LYS A 193 19.71 -23.20 -13.51
N THR A 194 20.19 -23.50 -12.31
CA THR A 194 20.98 -24.71 -12.05
C THR A 194 20.13 -25.98 -12.18
N PHE A 195 18.89 -25.94 -11.70
CA PHE A 195 17.98 -27.08 -11.78
C PHE A 195 17.31 -27.25 -13.14
N ASP A 196 17.12 -26.17 -13.90
CA ASP A 196 16.55 -26.22 -15.25
C ASP A 196 17.61 -26.70 -16.32
N ALA A 197 18.89 -26.74 -15.95
CA ALA A 197 19.99 -27.16 -16.83
C ALA A 197 20.31 -28.68 -16.74
N GLU A 198 19.66 -29.42 -15.85
CA GLU A 198 19.69 -30.87 -15.72
C GLU A 198 18.50 -31.52 -16.42
#